data_7e5f16b4f5090643f5f2fd1626dabf80
#
_entry.id   7e5f16b4f5090643f5f2fd1626dabf80
#
_cell.length_a   1.000
_cell.length_b   1.000
_cell.length_c   1.000
_cell.angle_alpha   90.00
_cell.angle_beta   90.00
_cell.angle_gamma   90.00
#
_symmetry.space_group_name_H-M   'P 1'
#
loop_
_entity.id
_entity.type
_entity.pdbx_description
1 polymer ?
#
loop_
_entity_poly.entity_id
_entity_poly.type
_entity_poly.pdbx_seq_one_letter_code
_entity_poly.pdbx_strand_id
1 'polypeptide(L)'
;MKRAWVLGATGATGTALVEQLLGNDEYSEVHVFVRRPLQLQHAKLHVHVVDMERAEDWQTGPAADVAFSCLGTTLRAAGSKAAQYRVDVDYQLQFAEMARRSGVGTFVLLSAAGANAKSSLFYMRLKGEAEEGVRALGFERTLFFRPGILDRGVKARVNERISMAILRVLNRIGLFKRQAPIAVEALARQMIRGEARLRDAGEYVLAERAILDL
;
A
#
# COMPACT_ATOMS: atom_id res chain seq x y z
N MET A 1 10.41 -13.33 15.70
CA MET A 1 9.53 -13.38 14.53
C MET A 1 8.63 -12.15 14.56
N LYS A 2 8.36 -11.52 13.41
CA LYS A 2 7.55 -10.28 13.30
C LYS A 2 6.08 -10.61 13.09
N ARG A 3 5.22 -9.66 13.45
CA ARG A 3 3.78 -9.66 13.16
C ARG A 3 3.50 -8.52 12.19
N ALA A 4 2.80 -8.82 11.10
CA ALA A 4 2.53 -7.84 10.05
C ALA A 4 1.04 -7.53 9.95
N TRP A 5 0.70 -6.27 9.73
CA TRP A 5 -0.63 -5.84 9.31
C TRP A 5 -0.64 -5.51 7.82
N VAL A 6 -1.74 -5.81 7.15
CA VAL A 6 -1.91 -5.49 5.73
C VAL A 6 -3.30 -4.90 5.48
N LEU A 7 -3.34 -3.66 5.00
CA LEU A 7 -4.52 -3.05 4.40
C LEU A 7 -4.45 -3.18 2.88
N GLY A 8 -5.59 -3.48 2.22
CA GLY A 8 -5.63 -3.67 0.77
C GLY A 8 -5.23 -5.07 0.31
N ALA A 9 -5.31 -6.07 1.18
CA ALA A 9 -4.94 -7.48 0.95
C ALA A 9 -5.62 -8.14 -0.26
N THR A 10 -6.74 -7.60 -0.75
CA THR A 10 -7.48 -8.11 -1.92
C THR A 10 -7.10 -7.43 -3.24
N GLY A 11 -6.24 -6.42 -3.20
CA GLY A 11 -5.69 -5.76 -4.39
C GLY A 11 -4.55 -6.58 -5.01
N ALA A 12 -4.13 -6.24 -6.24
CA ALA A 12 -3.09 -7.00 -6.94
C ALA A 12 -1.78 -7.11 -6.13
N THR A 13 -1.23 -5.98 -5.69
CA THR A 13 -0.01 -5.96 -4.88
C THR A 13 -0.24 -6.53 -3.48
N GLY A 14 -1.39 -6.21 -2.86
CA GLY A 14 -1.69 -6.69 -1.50
C GLY A 14 -1.86 -8.20 -1.43
N THR A 15 -2.47 -8.83 -2.44
CA THR A 15 -2.58 -10.31 -2.52
C THR A 15 -1.19 -10.93 -2.62
N ALA A 16 -0.33 -10.45 -3.52
CA ALA A 16 1.04 -10.94 -3.66
C ALA A 16 1.87 -10.72 -2.38
N LEU A 17 1.65 -9.60 -1.68
CA LEU A 17 2.30 -9.29 -0.41
C LEU A 17 1.90 -10.28 0.68
N VAL A 18 0.60 -10.52 0.85
CA VAL A 18 0.09 -11.47 1.84
C VAL A 18 0.62 -12.88 1.57
N GLU A 19 0.57 -13.37 0.34
CA GLU A 19 1.10 -14.68 -0.04
C GLU A 19 2.59 -14.82 0.34
N GLN A 20 3.40 -13.78 0.07
CA GLN A 20 4.83 -13.79 0.39
C GLN A 20 5.11 -13.66 1.90
N LEU A 21 4.33 -12.87 2.63
CA LEU A 21 4.45 -12.79 4.09
C LEU A 21 4.12 -14.12 4.77
N LEU A 22 3.07 -14.81 4.31
CA LEU A 22 2.68 -16.13 4.83
C LEU A 22 3.75 -17.20 4.59
N GLY A 23 4.44 -17.13 3.44
CA GLY A 23 5.57 -18.02 3.12
C GLY A 23 6.91 -17.63 3.74
N ASN A 24 6.99 -16.54 4.49
CA ASN A 24 8.23 -16.03 5.08
C ASN A 24 8.31 -16.38 6.57
N ASP A 25 9.37 -17.11 6.97
CA ASP A 25 9.55 -17.54 8.35
C ASP A 25 9.94 -16.42 9.33
N GLU A 26 10.31 -15.25 8.82
CA GLU A 26 10.52 -14.08 9.68
C GLU A 26 9.21 -13.54 10.28
N TYR A 27 8.05 -13.89 9.68
CA TYR A 27 6.73 -13.46 10.15
C TYR A 27 5.98 -14.63 10.79
N SER A 28 5.53 -14.44 12.04
CA SER A 28 4.71 -15.41 12.79
C SER A 28 3.21 -15.23 12.55
N GLU A 29 2.78 -13.99 12.34
CA GLU A 29 1.38 -13.64 12.15
C GLU A 29 1.22 -12.58 11.06
N VAL A 30 0.18 -12.72 10.25
CA VAL A 30 -0.23 -11.77 9.21
C VAL A 30 -1.69 -11.41 9.42
N HIS A 31 -1.95 -10.20 9.88
CA HIS A 31 -3.28 -9.66 10.11
C HIS A 31 -3.71 -8.84 8.90
N VAL A 32 -4.81 -9.23 8.26
CA VAL A 32 -5.36 -8.51 7.12
C VAL A 32 -6.66 -7.81 7.49
N PHE A 33 -6.78 -6.54 7.11
CA PHE A 33 -7.97 -5.72 7.33
C PHE A 33 -8.73 -5.60 6.02
N VAL A 34 -9.93 -6.18 5.98
CA VAL A 34 -10.71 -6.35 4.74
C VAL A 34 -12.18 -6.01 4.95
N ARG A 35 -12.85 -5.59 3.89
CA ARG A 35 -14.30 -5.29 3.92
C ARG A 35 -15.19 -6.54 3.83
N ARG A 36 -14.63 -7.67 3.42
CA ARG A 36 -15.35 -8.95 3.22
C ARG A 36 -14.42 -10.09 3.59
N PRO A 37 -14.94 -11.20 4.10
CA PRO A 37 -14.14 -12.38 4.41
C PRO A 37 -13.29 -12.84 3.22
N LEU A 38 -12.09 -13.35 3.52
CA LEU A 38 -11.24 -14.01 2.54
C LEU A 38 -11.48 -15.52 2.55
N GLN A 39 -11.37 -16.15 1.38
CA GLN A 39 -11.41 -17.62 1.29
C GLN A 39 -10.05 -18.26 1.58
N LEU A 40 -8.98 -17.46 1.66
CA LEU A 40 -7.63 -17.94 1.98
C LEU A 40 -7.57 -18.40 3.44
N GLN A 41 -7.05 -19.61 3.66
CA GLN A 41 -6.79 -20.17 4.99
C GLN A 41 -5.30 -20.47 5.14
N HIS A 42 -4.71 -20.04 6.23
CA HIS A 42 -3.33 -20.32 6.57
C HIS A 42 -3.13 -20.14 8.09
N ALA A 43 -2.26 -20.96 8.71
CA ALA A 43 -2.05 -20.94 10.17
C ALA A 43 -1.58 -19.59 10.71
N LYS A 44 -0.81 -18.82 9.91
CA LYS A 44 -0.33 -17.48 10.26
C LYS A 44 -1.32 -16.35 9.92
N LEU A 45 -2.45 -16.64 9.23
CA LEU A 45 -3.36 -15.62 8.70
C LEU A 45 -4.49 -15.32 9.67
N HIS A 46 -4.63 -14.06 10.02
CA HIS A 46 -5.74 -13.54 10.83
C HIS A 46 -6.53 -12.51 10.01
N VAL A 47 -7.81 -12.81 9.75
CA VAL A 47 -8.67 -11.96 8.92
C VAL A 47 -9.57 -11.11 9.82
N HIS A 48 -9.40 -9.80 9.72
CA HIS A 48 -10.25 -8.80 10.39
C HIS A 48 -11.21 -8.20 9.36
N VAL A 49 -12.50 -8.52 9.49
CA VAL A 49 -13.53 -7.89 8.68
C VAL A 49 -13.93 -6.60 9.35
N VAL A 50 -13.69 -5.48 8.71
CA VAL A 50 -13.89 -4.13 9.23
C VAL A 50 -14.78 -3.31 8.32
N ASP A 51 -15.58 -2.44 8.91
CA ASP A 51 -16.29 -1.41 8.18
C ASP A 51 -15.40 -0.16 8.08
N MET A 52 -15.06 0.23 6.86
CA MET A 52 -14.21 1.40 6.62
C MET A 52 -14.85 2.72 7.07
N GLU A 53 -16.18 2.76 7.26
CA GLU A 53 -16.91 3.95 7.70
C GLU A 53 -17.14 4.00 9.22
N ARG A 54 -16.84 2.92 9.94
CA ARG A 54 -17.06 2.83 11.40
C ARG A 54 -15.76 3.12 12.15
N ALA A 55 -15.70 4.28 12.79
CA ALA A 55 -14.52 4.70 13.55
C ALA A 55 -14.16 3.70 14.69
N GLU A 56 -15.15 3.01 15.25
CA GLU A 56 -14.96 2.04 16.33
C GLU A 56 -14.11 0.85 15.91
N ASP A 57 -14.20 0.42 14.65
CA ASP A 57 -13.43 -0.70 14.10
C ASP A 57 -11.92 -0.36 13.97
N TRP A 58 -11.57 0.93 14.10
CA TRP A 58 -10.22 1.47 13.85
C TRP A 58 -9.55 2.06 15.10
N GLN A 59 -9.99 1.71 16.28
CA GLN A 59 -9.41 2.28 17.50
C GLN A 59 -8.06 1.66 17.86
N THR A 60 -8.02 0.35 17.99
CA THR A 60 -6.81 -0.44 18.29
C THR A 60 -6.87 -1.78 17.59
N GLY A 61 -5.72 -2.39 17.39
CA GLY A 61 -5.59 -3.71 16.78
C GLY A 61 -4.67 -4.62 17.59
N PRO A 62 -4.49 -5.88 17.13
CA PRO A 62 -3.55 -6.80 17.77
C PRO A 62 -2.13 -6.25 17.68
N ALA A 63 -1.24 -6.70 18.57
CA ALA A 63 0.14 -6.25 18.54
C ALA A 63 0.81 -6.60 17.19
N ALA A 64 1.54 -5.65 16.60
CA ALA A 64 2.27 -5.85 15.35
C ALA A 64 3.54 -5.00 15.30
N ASP A 65 4.49 -5.43 14.49
CA ASP A 65 5.80 -4.79 14.35
C ASP A 65 5.83 -3.89 13.12
N VAL A 66 5.07 -4.25 12.09
CA VAL A 66 4.98 -3.51 10.82
C VAL A 66 3.57 -3.48 10.25
N ALA A 67 3.18 -2.35 9.68
CA ALA A 67 1.94 -2.20 8.93
C ALA A 67 2.23 -1.84 7.46
N PHE A 68 1.63 -2.60 6.55
CA PHE A 68 1.69 -2.37 5.11
C PHE A 68 0.34 -1.86 4.61
N SER A 69 0.33 -0.71 3.94
CA SER A 69 -0.85 -0.20 3.24
C SER A 69 -0.67 -0.33 1.72
N CYS A 70 -1.44 -1.22 1.12
CA CYS A 70 -1.54 -1.43 -0.33
C CYS A 70 -2.92 -1.01 -0.86
N LEU A 71 -3.69 -0.26 -0.07
CA LEU A 71 -5.01 0.20 -0.47
C LEU A 71 -4.90 1.26 -1.56
N GLY A 72 -5.83 1.24 -2.48
CA GLY A 72 -5.96 2.25 -3.52
C GLY A 72 -7.06 1.88 -4.50
N THR A 73 -7.59 2.89 -5.17
CA THR A 73 -8.62 2.70 -6.18
C THR A 73 -8.35 3.59 -7.39
N THR A 74 -9.23 3.54 -8.37
CA THR A 74 -9.22 4.44 -9.52
C THR A 74 -10.49 5.27 -9.52
N LEU A 75 -10.47 6.46 -10.16
CA LEU A 75 -11.66 7.30 -10.29
C LEU A 75 -12.84 6.53 -10.89
N ARG A 76 -12.58 5.67 -11.87
CA ARG A 76 -13.61 4.83 -12.47
C ARG A 76 -14.20 3.81 -11.51
N ALA A 77 -13.36 3.14 -10.71
CA ALA A 77 -13.83 2.13 -9.75
C ALA A 77 -14.52 2.77 -8.53
N ALA A 78 -14.08 3.94 -8.12
CA ALA A 78 -14.67 4.70 -7.03
C ALA A 78 -15.97 5.39 -7.43
N GLY A 79 -16.14 5.73 -8.71
CA GLY A 79 -17.32 6.43 -9.24
C GLY A 79 -17.26 7.96 -9.11
N SER A 80 -16.56 8.50 -8.13
CA SER A 80 -16.40 9.93 -7.94
C SER A 80 -15.03 10.29 -7.34
N LYS A 81 -14.61 11.56 -7.48
CA LYS A 81 -13.40 12.08 -6.86
C LYS A 81 -13.47 11.99 -5.32
N ALA A 82 -14.62 12.29 -4.73
CA ALA A 82 -14.81 12.21 -3.29
C ALA A 82 -14.66 10.76 -2.78
N ALA A 83 -15.27 9.78 -3.46
CA ALA A 83 -15.13 8.38 -3.11
C ALA A 83 -13.69 7.87 -3.33
N GLN A 84 -12.99 8.35 -4.36
CA GLN A 84 -11.59 8.02 -4.55
C GLN A 84 -10.71 8.62 -3.44
N TYR A 85 -10.95 9.88 -3.06
CA TYR A 85 -10.25 10.54 -1.96
C TYR A 85 -10.39 9.74 -0.67
N ARG A 86 -11.61 9.34 -0.34
CA ARG A 86 -11.89 8.53 0.84
C ARG A 86 -11.07 7.25 0.88
N VAL A 87 -10.96 6.53 -0.23
CA VAL A 87 -10.20 5.28 -0.30
C VAL A 87 -8.69 5.51 -0.30
N ASP A 88 -8.20 6.47 -1.09
CA ASP A 88 -6.77 6.68 -1.31
C ASP A 88 -6.10 7.59 -0.26
N VAL A 89 -6.90 8.30 0.57
CA VAL A 89 -6.41 9.16 1.66
C VAL A 89 -7.03 8.75 2.99
N ASP A 90 -8.36 8.96 3.18
CA ASP A 90 -8.96 8.86 4.51
C ASP A 90 -8.79 7.46 5.13
N TYR A 91 -9.13 6.39 4.41
CA TYR A 91 -9.00 5.03 4.94
C TYR A 91 -7.54 4.62 5.18
N GLN A 92 -6.61 5.12 4.37
CA GLN A 92 -5.19 4.85 4.61
C GLN A 92 -4.68 5.55 5.87
N LEU A 93 -5.09 6.79 6.11
CA LEU A 93 -4.74 7.53 7.32
C LEU A 93 -5.39 6.91 8.55
N GLN A 94 -6.65 6.53 8.49
CA GLN A 94 -7.36 5.84 9.55
C GLN A 94 -6.64 4.54 9.97
N PHE A 95 -6.19 3.74 9.00
CA PHE A 95 -5.38 2.55 9.25
C PHE A 95 -4.02 2.89 9.86
N ALA A 96 -3.35 3.92 9.34
CA ALA A 96 -2.06 4.36 9.87
C ALA A 96 -2.18 4.88 11.30
N GLU A 97 -3.23 5.65 11.61
CA GLU A 97 -3.53 6.11 12.96
C GLU A 97 -3.78 4.96 13.93
N MET A 98 -4.58 3.95 13.52
CA MET A 98 -4.78 2.74 14.30
C MET A 98 -3.45 2.02 14.56
N ALA A 99 -2.63 1.84 13.53
CA ALA A 99 -1.32 1.22 13.65
C ALA A 99 -0.42 1.98 14.64
N ARG A 100 -0.39 3.31 14.53
CA ARG A 100 0.40 4.16 15.44
C ARG A 100 -0.07 4.07 16.89
N ARG A 101 -1.39 4.12 17.13
CA ARG A 101 -1.97 3.96 18.48
C ARG A 101 -1.71 2.58 19.06
N SER A 102 -1.64 1.54 18.23
CA SER A 102 -1.35 0.17 18.63
C SER A 102 0.15 -0.12 18.83
N GLY A 103 1.01 0.90 18.73
CA GLY A 103 2.44 0.75 18.98
C GLY A 103 3.24 0.17 17.81
N VAL A 104 2.68 0.12 16.61
CA VAL A 104 3.43 -0.31 15.41
C VAL A 104 4.56 0.67 15.14
N GLY A 105 5.81 0.18 15.09
CA GLY A 105 7.00 1.01 14.87
C GLY A 105 7.23 1.36 13.40
N THR A 106 6.89 0.45 12.47
CA THR A 106 7.18 0.61 11.04
C THR A 106 5.91 0.69 10.20
N PHE A 107 5.83 1.71 9.34
CA PHE A 107 4.75 1.85 8.36
C PHE A 107 5.28 1.84 6.93
N VAL A 108 4.74 0.97 6.09
CA VAL A 108 5.11 0.83 4.68
C VAL A 108 3.90 1.19 3.81
N LEU A 109 4.01 2.27 3.05
CA LEU A 109 2.95 2.77 2.18
C LEU A 109 3.26 2.53 0.70
N LEU A 110 2.35 1.88 0.02
CA LEU A 110 2.35 1.82 -1.45
C LEU A 110 1.77 3.12 -2.02
N SER A 111 2.68 4.00 -2.42
CA SER A 111 2.38 5.28 -3.06
C SER A 111 2.48 5.17 -4.60
N ALA A 112 2.87 6.23 -5.27
CA ALA A 112 3.08 6.28 -6.72
C ALA A 112 4.21 7.25 -7.09
N ALA A 113 4.88 6.98 -8.22
CA ALA A 113 5.82 7.93 -8.79
C ALA A 113 5.12 9.27 -9.05
N GLY A 114 5.79 10.38 -8.68
CA GLY A 114 5.23 11.73 -8.81
C GLY A 114 4.23 12.11 -7.71
N ALA A 115 4.08 11.32 -6.62
CA ALA A 115 3.26 11.70 -5.47
C ALA A 115 3.71 13.06 -4.91
N ASN A 116 2.75 13.99 -4.83
CA ASN A 116 3.00 15.37 -4.37
C ASN A 116 1.66 16.01 -3.97
N ALA A 117 1.49 16.38 -2.72
CA ALA A 117 0.26 16.98 -2.19
C ALA A 117 -0.11 18.31 -2.86
N LYS A 118 0.87 19.01 -3.46
CA LYS A 118 0.67 20.27 -4.20
C LYS A 118 0.43 20.06 -5.71
N SER A 119 0.33 18.81 -6.18
CA SER A 119 0.13 18.52 -7.60
C SER A 119 -1.23 18.98 -8.10
N SER A 120 -1.26 19.56 -9.31
CA SER A 120 -2.49 19.84 -10.03
C SER A 120 -3.19 18.56 -10.52
N LEU A 121 -2.42 17.47 -10.67
CA LEU A 121 -2.94 16.16 -11.05
C LEU A 121 -3.58 15.48 -9.83
N PHE A 122 -4.88 15.27 -9.88
CA PHE A 122 -5.67 14.76 -8.77
C PHE A 122 -5.10 13.49 -8.14
N TYR A 123 -4.72 12.48 -8.93
CA TYR A 123 -4.17 11.22 -8.43
C TYR A 123 -2.83 11.42 -7.69
N MET A 124 -1.93 12.24 -8.26
CA MET A 124 -0.63 12.53 -7.63
C MET A 124 -0.80 13.31 -6.33
N ARG A 125 -1.79 14.19 -6.29
CA ARG A 125 -2.15 14.93 -5.08
C ARG A 125 -2.66 14.00 -3.99
N LEU A 126 -3.58 13.07 -4.30
CA LEU A 126 -4.06 12.09 -3.33
C LEU A 126 -2.90 11.28 -2.70
N LYS A 127 -1.99 10.79 -3.55
CA LYS A 127 -0.83 10.02 -3.06
C LYS A 127 0.10 10.89 -2.21
N GLY A 128 0.31 12.13 -2.58
CA GLY A 128 1.09 13.09 -1.80
C GLY A 128 0.44 13.41 -0.45
N GLU A 129 -0.88 13.65 -0.42
CA GLU A 129 -1.61 13.92 0.81
C GLU A 129 -1.61 12.71 1.77
N ALA A 130 -1.75 11.49 1.24
CA ALA A 130 -1.61 10.28 2.04
C ALA A 130 -0.20 10.14 2.66
N GLU A 131 0.86 10.42 1.88
CA GLU A 131 2.23 10.40 2.41
C GLU A 131 2.45 11.48 3.49
N GLU A 132 1.97 12.71 3.28
CA GLU A 132 2.08 13.78 4.28
C GLU A 132 1.33 13.43 5.57
N GLY A 133 0.13 12.87 5.46
CA GLY A 133 -0.63 12.42 6.62
C GLY A 133 0.07 11.30 7.40
N VAL A 134 0.60 10.29 6.72
CA VAL A 134 1.38 9.21 7.36
C VAL A 134 2.63 9.77 8.03
N ARG A 135 3.34 10.70 7.37
CA ARG A 135 4.53 11.37 7.91
C ARG A 135 4.23 12.12 9.21
N ALA A 136 3.09 12.79 9.27
CA ALA A 136 2.67 13.55 10.44
C ALA A 136 2.39 12.66 11.67
N LEU A 137 2.14 11.35 11.50
CA LEU A 137 1.91 10.40 12.59
C LEU A 137 3.19 10.02 13.36
N GLY A 138 4.37 10.27 12.79
CA GLY A 138 5.65 10.09 13.48
C GLY A 138 5.95 8.64 13.85
N PHE A 139 5.81 7.71 12.90
CA PHE A 139 6.32 6.35 13.07
C PHE A 139 7.83 6.37 13.29
N GLU A 140 8.36 5.40 14.01
CA GLU A 140 9.80 5.25 14.17
C GLU A 140 10.48 5.11 12.79
N ARG A 141 9.80 4.37 11.88
CA ARG A 141 10.29 4.13 10.52
C ARG A 141 9.13 4.15 9.52
N THR A 142 9.29 4.92 8.46
CA THR A 142 8.31 5.03 7.39
C THR A 142 8.96 4.77 6.03
N LEU A 143 8.36 3.87 5.24
CA LEU A 143 8.82 3.55 3.89
C LEU A 143 7.72 3.90 2.88
N PHE A 144 8.00 4.83 1.98
CA PHE A 144 7.13 5.19 0.87
C PHE A 144 7.63 4.53 -0.42
N PHE A 145 6.90 3.53 -0.91
CA PHE A 145 7.18 2.91 -2.19
C PHE A 145 6.45 3.66 -3.30
N ARG A 146 7.21 4.32 -4.18
CA ARG A 146 6.71 5.10 -5.33
C ARG A 146 7.01 4.40 -6.65
N PRO A 147 6.36 3.25 -6.95
CA PRO A 147 6.56 2.57 -8.21
C PRO A 147 6.04 3.42 -9.37
N GLY A 148 6.61 3.19 -10.55
CA GLY A 148 6.10 3.70 -11.81
C GLY A 148 4.91 2.88 -12.30
N ILE A 149 5.07 2.24 -13.46
CA ILE A 149 4.04 1.39 -14.05
C ILE A 149 4.05 0.02 -13.37
N LEU A 150 2.87 -0.44 -12.92
CA LEU A 150 2.69 -1.78 -12.38
C LEU A 150 2.22 -2.73 -13.49
N ASP A 151 2.95 -3.82 -13.67
CA ASP A 151 2.50 -4.96 -14.45
C ASP A 151 1.70 -5.92 -13.54
N ARG A 152 0.44 -6.10 -13.85
CA ARG A 152 -0.50 -6.94 -13.09
C ARG A 152 -0.64 -8.35 -13.64
N GLY A 153 0.17 -8.72 -14.65
CA GLY A 153 0.20 -10.04 -15.26
C GLY A 153 -1.13 -10.48 -15.89
N VAL A 154 -1.27 -11.78 -16.13
CA VAL A 154 -2.43 -12.40 -16.82
C VAL A 154 -3.75 -12.27 -16.02
N LYS A 155 -3.70 -12.08 -14.71
CA LYS A 155 -4.90 -11.82 -13.87
C LYS A 155 -5.54 -10.45 -14.17
N ALA A 156 -4.89 -9.62 -15.00
CA ALA A 156 -5.34 -8.27 -15.39
C ALA A 156 -6.53 -8.22 -16.35
N ARG A 157 -7.03 -9.34 -16.88
CA ARG A 157 -8.06 -9.35 -17.94
C ARG A 157 -9.36 -8.59 -17.63
N VAL A 158 -9.68 -8.35 -16.37
CA VAL A 158 -10.87 -7.58 -15.98
C VAL A 158 -10.57 -6.08 -15.78
N ASN A 159 -9.30 -5.69 -15.60
CA ASN A 159 -8.90 -4.33 -15.22
C ASN A 159 -7.95 -3.63 -16.23
N GLU A 160 -7.65 -4.23 -17.39
CA GLU A 160 -6.74 -3.65 -18.40
C GLU A 160 -7.12 -2.22 -18.84
N ARG A 161 -8.41 -1.92 -18.93
CA ARG A 161 -8.91 -0.57 -19.27
C ARG A 161 -8.58 0.49 -18.21
N ILE A 162 -8.41 0.09 -16.95
CA ILE A 162 -8.12 0.99 -15.83
C ILE A 162 -6.65 1.39 -15.80
N SER A 163 -5.76 0.42 -16.03
CA SER A 163 -4.31 0.67 -16.12
C SER A 163 -3.96 1.57 -17.30
N MET A 164 -4.63 1.41 -18.44
CA MET A 164 -4.42 2.23 -19.65
C MET A 164 -4.84 3.69 -19.48
N ALA A 165 -5.86 3.98 -18.68
CA ALA A 165 -6.27 5.37 -18.44
C ALA A 165 -5.26 6.13 -17.56
N ILE A 166 -4.74 5.48 -16.51
CA ILE A 166 -3.67 6.03 -15.66
C ILE A 166 -2.39 6.18 -16.50
N LEU A 167 -2.02 5.17 -17.28
CA LEU A 167 -0.87 5.19 -18.20
C LEU A 167 -0.93 6.33 -19.21
N ARG A 168 -2.10 6.60 -19.82
CA ARG A 168 -2.24 7.71 -20.78
C ARG A 168 -2.04 9.07 -20.14
N VAL A 169 -2.52 9.27 -18.93
CA VAL A 169 -2.33 10.53 -18.18
C VAL A 169 -0.84 10.68 -17.80
N LEU A 170 -0.20 9.62 -17.32
CA LEU A 170 1.19 9.64 -16.89
C LEU A 170 2.17 9.75 -18.06
N ASN A 171 1.89 9.09 -19.20
CA ASN A 171 2.68 9.22 -20.42
C ASN A 171 2.56 10.62 -21.08
N ARG A 172 1.42 11.29 -20.91
CA ARG A 172 1.19 12.63 -21.48
C ARG A 172 2.07 13.70 -20.83
N ILE A 173 2.52 13.47 -19.59
CA ILE A 173 3.40 14.37 -18.84
C ILE A 173 4.87 13.93 -18.89
N GLY A 174 5.21 12.94 -19.72
CA GLY A 174 6.60 12.55 -19.97
C GLY A 174 7.33 11.84 -18.84
N LEU A 175 6.64 11.51 -17.73
CA LEU A 175 7.23 10.93 -16.51
C LEU A 175 7.75 9.50 -16.71
N PHE A 176 7.32 8.76 -17.76
CA PHE A 176 7.59 7.32 -17.90
C PHE A 176 8.27 6.88 -19.19
N LYS A 177 8.92 7.79 -19.92
CA LYS A 177 9.57 7.46 -21.20
C LYS A 177 10.73 6.44 -21.10
N ARG A 178 11.13 6.02 -19.90
CA ARG A 178 12.31 5.15 -19.66
C ARG A 178 12.11 4.00 -18.69
N GLN A 179 10.88 3.70 -18.22
CA GLN A 179 10.71 2.71 -17.14
C GLN A 179 10.03 1.43 -17.61
N ALA A 180 10.67 0.30 -17.31
CA ALA A 180 10.02 -1.00 -17.46
C ALA A 180 8.94 -1.17 -16.38
N PRO A 181 7.77 -1.75 -16.73
CA PRO A 181 6.77 -2.08 -15.72
C PRO A 181 7.34 -3.04 -14.67
N ILE A 182 7.04 -2.78 -13.39
CA ILE A 182 7.38 -3.70 -12.30
C ILE A 182 6.21 -4.66 -12.06
N ALA A 183 6.50 -5.97 -12.04
CA ALA A 183 5.50 -6.99 -11.67
C ALA A 183 5.07 -6.79 -10.21
N VAL A 184 3.77 -6.99 -9.92
CA VAL A 184 3.23 -6.80 -8.56
C VAL A 184 3.87 -7.73 -7.54
N GLU A 185 4.24 -8.95 -7.94
CA GLU A 185 4.97 -9.91 -7.11
C GLU A 185 6.40 -9.44 -6.79
N ALA A 186 7.07 -8.81 -7.76
CA ALA A 186 8.38 -8.22 -7.55
C ALA A 186 8.30 -7.01 -6.61
N LEU A 187 7.30 -6.15 -6.79
CA LEU A 187 7.08 -5.01 -5.90
C LEU A 187 6.79 -5.47 -4.46
N ALA A 188 5.90 -6.45 -4.28
CA ALA A 188 5.61 -7.02 -2.97
C ALA A 188 6.87 -7.56 -2.28
N ARG A 189 7.73 -8.25 -3.04
CA ARG A 189 9.02 -8.75 -2.53
C ARG A 189 9.93 -7.61 -2.11
N GLN A 190 10.00 -6.53 -2.88
CA GLN A 190 10.82 -5.38 -2.52
C GLN A 190 10.26 -4.60 -1.32
N MET A 191 8.94 -4.57 -1.12
CA MET A 191 8.36 -3.99 0.09
C MET A 191 8.79 -4.76 1.34
N ILE A 192 8.79 -6.09 1.31
CA ILE A 192 9.27 -6.94 2.41
C ILE A 192 10.79 -6.75 2.61
N ARG A 193 11.57 -6.74 1.51
CA ARG A 193 13.03 -6.53 1.59
C ARG A 193 13.40 -5.15 2.13
N GLY A 194 12.71 -4.11 1.70
CA GLY A 194 12.93 -2.75 2.20
C GLY A 194 12.67 -2.68 3.70
N GLU A 195 11.59 -3.27 4.17
CA GLU A 195 11.28 -3.37 5.59
C GLU A 195 12.37 -4.12 6.37
N ALA A 196 12.92 -5.20 5.81
CA ALA A 196 13.93 -6.01 6.46
C ALA A 196 15.33 -5.37 6.44
N ARG A 197 15.69 -4.62 5.40
CA ARG A 197 17.04 -4.06 5.19
C ARG A 197 17.23 -2.66 5.74
N LEU A 198 16.22 -1.79 5.58
CA LEU A 198 16.28 -0.39 6.00
C LEU A 198 15.85 -0.30 7.47
N ARG A 199 16.78 -0.60 8.40
CA ARG A 199 16.48 -0.79 9.83
C ARG A 199 16.59 0.47 10.67
N ASP A 200 17.32 1.47 10.20
CA ASP A 200 17.50 2.70 10.95
C ASP A 200 16.18 3.48 11.02
N ALA A 201 15.96 4.17 12.14
CA ALA A 201 14.81 5.05 12.31
C ALA A 201 14.84 6.18 11.26
N GLY A 202 13.68 6.54 10.73
CA GLY A 202 13.57 7.62 9.77
C GLY A 202 12.62 7.34 8.60
N GLU A 203 12.70 8.19 7.59
CA GLU A 203 11.88 8.13 6.39
C GLU A 203 12.68 7.68 5.18
N TYR A 204 12.12 6.75 4.42
CA TYR A 204 12.67 6.24 3.18
C TYR A 204 11.69 6.43 2.04
N VAL A 205 12.06 7.21 1.03
CA VAL A 205 11.30 7.36 -0.20
C VAL A 205 11.97 6.56 -1.30
N LEU A 206 11.35 5.43 -1.65
CA LEU A 206 11.87 4.47 -2.61
C LEU A 206 11.12 4.64 -3.94
N ALA A 207 11.78 5.21 -4.92
CA ALA A 207 11.22 5.41 -6.24
C ALA A 207 11.96 4.58 -7.29
N GLU A 208 11.23 4.02 -8.24
CA GLU A 208 11.74 3.44 -9.47
C GLU A 208 12.95 2.50 -9.27
N ARG A 209 14.15 3.00 -9.63
CA ARG A 209 15.39 2.22 -9.55
C ARG A 209 15.73 1.82 -8.12
N ALA A 210 15.52 2.71 -7.15
CA ALA A 210 15.77 2.41 -5.75
C ALA A 210 14.92 1.25 -5.22
N ILE A 211 13.72 1.01 -5.82
CA ILE A 211 12.91 -0.17 -5.50
C ILE A 211 13.57 -1.45 -6.03
N LEU A 212 14.16 -1.40 -7.21
CA LEU A 212 14.77 -2.58 -7.85
C LEU A 212 16.12 -2.95 -7.24
N ASP A 213 16.82 -1.99 -6.66
CA ASP A 213 18.16 -2.14 -6.06
C ASP A 213 18.10 -2.65 -4.60
N LEU A 214 16.89 -2.84 -4.01
CA LEU A 214 16.71 -3.49 -2.71
C LEU A 214 17.01 -4.99 -2.79
#